data_98eb82207790afff07d9e8047665decd
#
_entry.id   98eb82207790afff07d9e8047665decd
#
_cell.length_a   1.000
_cell.length_b   1.000
_cell.length_c   1.000
_cell.angle_alpha   90.00
_cell.angle_beta   90.00
_cell.angle_gamma   90.00
#
_symmetry.space_group_name_H-M   'P 1'
#
loop_
_entity.id
_entity.type
_entity.pdbx_description
1 polymer ?
#
loop_
_entity_poly.entity_id
_entity_poly.type
_entity_poly.pdbx_seq_one_letter_code
_entity_poly.pdbx_strand_id
1 'polypeptide(L)'
;MKILWAHGLEGSTNGSKPTWIKENLGWDVVPIDMSERGWTIGEQTAVVLDKILENKEIDLIIGSSYGGLAIANAANKLIRRDLKIVLMAPAFGLAENFEIIAGLDGLNEWENSGFRPYFHHGLNKEIKLSWNFIVSARKMSWPEIYHPTVIIHGISDEIVSIESSRKVAESNSNVELIEVEDGHRLGDSLHFIPIAVKKVLSKE
;
A
#
# COMPACT_ATOMS: atom_id res chain seq x y z
N MET A 1 21.10 -4.08 -1.70
CA MET A 1 19.89 -4.79 -1.21
C MET A 1 18.91 -4.86 -2.36
N LYS A 2 18.16 -5.96 -2.51
CA LYS A 2 17.12 -6.11 -3.54
C LYS A 2 15.76 -6.13 -2.86
N ILE A 3 14.80 -5.36 -3.39
CA ILE A 3 13.46 -5.21 -2.78
C ILE A 3 12.37 -5.31 -3.83
N LEU A 4 11.18 -5.76 -3.44
CA LEU A 4 9.95 -5.57 -4.21
C LEU A 4 9.31 -4.25 -3.82
N TRP A 5 8.78 -3.52 -4.83
CA TRP A 5 8.13 -2.24 -4.62
C TRP A 5 6.71 -2.22 -5.21
N ALA A 6 5.70 -1.93 -4.37
CA ALA A 6 4.31 -1.74 -4.78
C ALA A 6 3.89 -0.28 -4.64
N HIS A 7 3.50 0.34 -5.74
CA HIS A 7 3.07 1.76 -5.76
C HIS A 7 1.60 1.93 -5.35
N GLY A 8 1.22 3.15 -4.97
CA GLY A 8 -0.17 3.52 -4.66
C GLY A 8 -1.08 3.54 -5.89
N LEU A 9 -2.38 3.77 -5.67
CA LEU A 9 -3.42 3.75 -6.73
C LEU A 9 -3.07 4.67 -7.90
N GLU A 10 -2.58 5.88 -7.62
CA GLU A 10 -2.20 6.88 -8.64
C GLU A 10 -0.70 6.85 -8.99
N GLY A 11 0.01 5.83 -8.53
CA GLY A 11 1.44 5.69 -8.76
C GLY A 11 1.78 4.97 -10.07
N SER A 12 3.06 4.78 -10.28
CA SER A 12 3.61 3.98 -11.38
C SER A 12 4.90 3.29 -10.96
N THR A 13 5.36 2.36 -11.79
CA THR A 13 6.64 1.65 -11.60
C THR A 13 7.85 2.58 -11.57
N ASN A 14 7.77 3.76 -12.19
CA ASN A 14 8.82 4.78 -12.26
C ASN A 14 8.53 6.01 -11.38
N GLY A 15 7.75 5.85 -10.30
CA GLY A 15 7.41 6.93 -9.40
C GLY A 15 8.62 7.49 -8.63
N SER A 16 8.43 8.64 -7.96
CA SER A 16 9.50 9.33 -7.23
C SER A 16 10.14 8.50 -6.11
N LYS A 17 9.33 7.72 -5.36
CA LYS A 17 9.83 6.91 -4.25
C LYS A 17 10.79 5.80 -4.69
N PRO A 18 10.45 4.90 -5.64
CA PRO A 18 11.39 3.88 -6.10
C PRO A 18 12.62 4.48 -6.78
N THR A 19 12.49 5.62 -7.46
CA THR A 19 13.63 6.36 -8.02
C THR A 19 14.55 6.86 -6.90
N TRP A 20 13.99 7.49 -5.88
CA TRP A 20 14.76 7.96 -4.73
C TRP A 20 15.53 6.83 -4.03
N ILE A 21 14.88 5.67 -3.84
CA ILE A 21 15.51 4.48 -3.23
C ILE A 21 16.73 4.03 -4.06
N LYS A 22 16.58 3.96 -5.39
CA LYS A 22 17.69 3.60 -6.29
C LYS A 22 18.84 4.59 -6.21
N GLU A 23 18.54 5.88 -6.31
CA GLU A 23 19.53 6.95 -6.40
C GLU A 23 20.26 7.23 -5.07
N ASN A 24 19.54 7.20 -3.94
CA ASN A 24 20.08 7.58 -2.65
C ASN A 24 20.57 6.40 -1.80
N LEU A 25 19.99 5.21 -1.99
CA LEU A 25 20.37 4.03 -1.22
C LEU A 25 21.13 2.98 -2.05
N GLY A 26 21.17 3.13 -3.36
CA GLY A 26 21.83 2.18 -4.27
C GLY A 26 21.17 0.79 -4.25
N TRP A 27 19.87 0.70 -3.88
CA TRP A 27 19.19 -0.59 -3.81
C TRP A 27 18.62 -1.00 -5.17
N ASP A 28 18.61 -2.31 -5.42
CA ASP A 28 17.97 -2.91 -6.58
C ASP A 28 16.46 -3.00 -6.32
N VAL A 29 15.69 -2.15 -6.99
CA VAL A 29 14.24 -2.06 -6.82
C VAL A 29 13.56 -2.79 -7.97
N VAL A 30 12.84 -3.85 -7.65
CA VAL A 30 11.94 -4.57 -8.57
C VAL A 30 10.53 -4.00 -8.43
N PRO A 31 10.10 -3.11 -9.33
CA PRO A 31 8.79 -2.50 -9.24
C PRO A 31 7.71 -3.46 -9.71
N ILE A 32 6.56 -3.43 -9.04
CA ILE A 32 5.36 -4.20 -9.41
C ILE A 32 4.44 -3.28 -10.21
N ASP A 33 4.01 -3.71 -11.39
CA ASP A 33 2.92 -3.03 -12.11
C ASP A 33 1.58 -3.38 -11.45
N MET A 34 1.12 -2.49 -10.58
CA MET A 34 -0.11 -2.70 -9.82
C MET A 34 -1.37 -2.70 -10.70
N SER A 35 -1.31 -2.18 -11.93
CA SER A 35 -2.46 -2.12 -12.84
C SER A 35 -2.67 -3.38 -13.69
N GLU A 36 -1.76 -4.36 -13.60
CA GLU A 36 -1.70 -5.54 -14.49
C GLU A 36 -3.03 -6.33 -14.58
N ARG A 37 -3.77 -6.45 -13.45
CA ARG A 37 -5.02 -7.23 -13.40
C ARG A 37 -6.27 -6.39 -13.20
N GLY A 38 -6.14 -5.12 -12.85
CA GLY A 38 -7.25 -4.22 -12.59
C GLY A 38 -7.06 -3.36 -11.35
N TRP A 39 -8.16 -2.76 -10.88
CA TRP A 39 -8.11 -1.69 -9.87
C TRP A 39 -8.68 -2.08 -8.51
N THR A 40 -9.34 -3.23 -8.36
CA THR A 40 -9.82 -3.67 -7.05
C THR A 40 -8.66 -4.09 -6.15
N ILE A 41 -8.81 -3.93 -4.84
CA ILE A 41 -7.76 -4.35 -3.91
C ILE A 41 -7.50 -5.86 -3.99
N GLY A 42 -8.51 -6.66 -4.36
CA GLY A 42 -8.34 -8.10 -4.59
C GLY A 42 -7.44 -8.40 -5.78
N GLU A 43 -7.62 -7.70 -6.91
CA GLU A 43 -6.79 -7.85 -8.11
C GLU A 43 -5.35 -7.41 -7.84
N GLN A 44 -5.17 -6.26 -7.18
CA GLN A 44 -3.83 -5.77 -6.85
C GLN A 44 -3.12 -6.66 -5.82
N THR A 45 -3.85 -7.19 -4.84
CA THR A 45 -3.31 -8.21 -3.93
C THR A 45 -2.84 -9.46 -4.67
N ALA A 46 -3.58 -9.90 -5.70
CA ALA A 46 -3.17 -11.05 -6.50
C ALA A 46 -1.88 -10.76 -7.30
N VAL A 47 -1.75 -9.58 -7.89
CA VAL A 47 -0.51 -9.14 -8.57
C VAL A 47 0.68 -9.17 -7.61
N VAL A 48 0.53 -8.57 -6.42
CA VAL A 48 1.60 -8.57 -5.40
C VAL A 48 1.97 -9.99 -4.99
N LEU A 49 0.97 -10.85 -4.74
CA LEU A 49 1.20 -12.25 -4.36
C LEU A 49 2.01 -13.01 -5.41
N ASP A 50 1.64 -12.86 -6.68
CA ASP A 50 2.37 -13.51 -7.78
C ASP A 50 3.82 -13.02 -7.84
N LYS A 51 4.04 -11.70 -7.72
CA LYS A 51 5.41 -11.14 -7.75
C LYS A 51 6.25 -11.60 -6.56
N ILE A 52 5.67 -11.77 -5.38
CA ILE A 52 6.37 -12.37 -4.23
C ILE A 52 6.75 -13.84 -4.54
N LEU A 53 5.85 -14.60 -5.16
CA LEU A 53 6.10 -16.01 -5.48
C LEU A 53 7.10 -16.20 -6.62
N GLU A 54 7.13 -15.28 -7.58
CA GLU A 54 8.10 -15.26 -8.70
C GLU A 54 9.52 -14.88 -8.21
N ASN A 55 9.65 -14.05 -7.18
CA ASN A 55 10.93 -13.53 -6.67
C ASN A 55 11.23 -14.11 -5.28
N LYS A 56 11.45 -15.42 -5.23
CA LYS A 56 11.62 -16.17 -3.97
C LYS A 56 12.85 -15.74 -3.14
N GLU A 57 13.83 -15.13 -3.78
CA GLU A 57 15.04 -14.61 -3.16
C GLU A 57 14.87 -13.23 -2.51
N ILE A 58 13.70 -12.59 -2.66
CA ILE A 58 13.41 -11.27 -2.10
C ILE A 58 12.43 -11.46 -0.96
N ASP A 59 12.88 -11.13 0.26
CA ASP A 59 12.07 -11.20 1.47
C ASP A 59 11.70 -9.82 2.02
N LEU A 60 12.34 -8.74 1.52
CA LEU A 60 12.01 -7.36 1.86
C LEU A 60 11.08 -6.74 0.82
N ILE A 61 9.91 -6.32 1.28
CA ILE A 61 8.87 -5.74 0.43
C ILE A 61 8.48 -4.37 0.97
N ILE A 62 8.46 -3.37 0.09
CA ILE A 62 8.06 -2.00 0.45
C ILE A 62 6.87 -1.58 -0.42
N GLY A 63 5.86 -0.99 0.19
CA GLY A 63 4.71 -0.46 -0.55
C GLY A 63 4.14 0.81 0.01
N SER A 64 3.55 1.62 -0.88
CA SER A 64 2.97 2.92 -0.53
C SER A 64 1.47 2.93 -0.75
N SER A 65 0.73 3.50 0.21
CA SER A 65 -0.72 3.73 0.11
C SER A 65 -1.48 2.44 -0.26
N TYR A 66 -2.18 2.45 -1.37
CA TYR A 66 -2.90 1.29 -1.91
C TYR A 66 -2.00 0.06 -2.12
N GLY A 67 -0.76 0.25 -2.62
CA GLY A 67 0.22 -0.82 -2.74
C GLY A 67 0.64 -1.39 -1.37
N GLY A 68 0.69 -0.55 -0.33
CA GLY A 68 0.92 -0.99 1.05
C GLY A 68 -0.21 -1.89 1.56
N LEU A 69 -1.47 -1.53 1.30
CA LEU A 69 -2.62 -2.37 1.64
C LEU A 69 -2.62 -3.70 0.86
N ALA A 70 -2.24 -3.66 -0.42
CA ALA A 70 -2.13 -4.87 -1.24
C ALA A 70 -1.04 -5.83 -0.73
N ILE A 71 0.12 -5.29 -0.29
CA ILE A 71 1.19 -6.08 0.35
C ILE A 71 0.69 -6.74 1.63
N ALA A 72 0.04 -5.99 2.53
CA ALA A 72 -0.47 -6.53 3.78
C ALA A 72 -1.45 -7.70 3.55
N ASN A 73 -2.35 -7.55 2.57
CA ASN A 73 -3.27 -8.62 2.18
C ASN A 73 -2.58 -9.83 1.49
N ALA A 74 -1.55 -9.59 0.67
CA ALA A 74 -0.82 -10.67 -0.02
C ALA A 74 0.04 -11.48 0.97
N ALA A 75 0.75 -10.78 1.86
CA ALA A 75 1.58 -11.39 2.90
C ALA A 75 0.78 -12.29 3.84
N ASN A 76 -0.47 -11.93 4.12
CA ASN A 76 -1.40 -12.71 4.92
C ASN A 76 -1.67 -14.13 4.34
N LYS A 77 -1.48 -14.31 3.04
CA LYS A 77 -1.58 -15.62 2.38
C LYS A 77 -0.28 -16.44 2.43
N LEU A 78 0.81 -15.84 2.92
CA LEU A 78 2.16 -16.40 2.95
C LEU A 78 2.74 -16.50 4.37
N ILE A 79 1.93 -16.82 5.36
CA ILE A 79 2.27 -16.82 6.80
C ILE A 79 3.54 -17.64 7.13
N ARG A 80 3.83 -18.67 6.34
CA ARG A 80 5.01 -19.54 6.56
C ARG A 80 6.30 -19.02 5.92
N ARG A 81 6.23 -17.93 5.15
CA ARG A 81 7.40 -17.29 4.54
C ARG A 81 7.93 -16.21 5.49
N ASP A 82 9.23 -16.09 5.63
CA ASP A 82 9.84 -15.00 6.43
C ASP A 82 9.91 -13.72 5.61
N LEU A 83 8.80 -12.96 5.58
CA LEU A 83 8.74 -11.67 4.90
C LEU A 83 9.02 -10.53 5.88
N LYS A 84 9.76 -9.54 5.41
CA LYS A 84 10.00 -8.27 6.10
C LYS A 84 9.30 -7.15 5.33
N ILE A 85 8.47 -6.36 6.00
CA ILE A 85 7.53 -5.45 5.34
C ILE A 85 7.72 -4.02 5.82
N VAL A 86 7.84 -3.09 4.87
CA VAL A 86 7.76 -1.65 5.16
C VAL A 86 6.58 -1.06 4.41
N LEU A 87 5.68 -0.42 5.12
CA LEU A 87 4.49 0.22 4.58
C LEU A 87 4.60 1.74 4.73
N MET A 88 4.32 2.47 3.66
CA MET A 88 4.38 3.93 3.63
C MET A 88 2.97 4.49 3.46
N ALA A 89 2.41 5.11 4.49
CA ALA A 89 1.04 5.62 4.52
C ALA A 89 0.03 4.61 3.93
N PRO A 90 -0.03 3.36 4.44
CA PRO A 90 -0.85 2.30 3.86
C PRO A 90 -2.33 2.66 3.89
N ALA A 91 -3.07 2.32 2.83
CA ALA A 91 -4.48 2.66 2.68
C ALA A 91 -5.41 1.76 3.53
N PHE A 92 -5.10 1.59 4.82
CA PHE A 92 -6.01 0.94 5.76
C PHE A 92 -7.30 1.75 5.90
N GLY A 93 -8.44 1.08 6.02
CA GLY A 93 -9.74 1.75 6.01
C GLY A 93 -10.16 2.22 4.61
N LEU A 94 -9.68 1.59 3.54
CA LEU A 94 -9.93 1.96 2.15
C LEU A 94 -11.43 2.13 1.84
N ALA A 95 -12.26 1.18 2.29
CA ALA A 95 -13.70 1.23 2.03
C ALA A 95 -14.33 2.47 2.67
N GLU A 96 -14.05 2.69 3.94
CA GLU A 96 -14.56 3.82 4.72
C GLU A 96 -14.15 5.16 4.10
N ASN A 97 -12.89 5.28 3.65
CA ASN A 97 -12.41 6.49 2.98
C ASN A 97 -13.17 6.76 1.68
N PHE A 98 -13.33 5.76 0.82
CA PHE A 98 -14.05 5.95 -0.44
C PHE A 98 -15.55 6.16 -0.23
N GLU A 99 -16.15 5.55 0.79
CA GLU A 99 -17.55 5.76 1.17
C GLU A 99 -17.80 7.19 1.64
N ILE A 100 -16.88 7.74 2.44
CA ILE A 100 -16.94 9.15 2.87
C ILE A 100 -16.82 10.10 1.66
N ILE A 101 -15.85 9.85 0.77
CA ILE A 101 -15.61 10.68 -0.42
C ILE A 101 -16.79 10.62 -1.39
N ALA A 102 -17.39 9.47 -1.57
CA ALA A 102 -18.52 9.29 -2.47
C ALA A 102 -19.82 9.86 -1.90
N GLY A 103 -20.03 9.75 -0.59
CA GLY A 103 -21.30 10.01 0.07
C GLY A 103 -22.38 9.01 -0.33
N LEU A 104 -23.54 9.04 0.32
CA LEU A 104 -24.62 8.08 0.08
C LEU A 104 -25.12 8.12 -1.38
N ASP A 105 -25.33 9.31 -1.93
CA ASP A 105 -25.84 9.49 -3.29
C ASP A 105 -24.81 8.99 -4.33
N GLY A 106 -23.54 9.32 -4.15
CA GLY A 106 -22.47 8.87 -5.03
C GLY A 106 -22.23 7.36 -4.96
N LEU A 107 -22.43 6.73 -3.80
CA LEU A 107 -22.37 5.26 -3.67
C LEU A 107 -23.53 4.60 -4.41
N ASN A 108 -24.75 5.11 -4.24
CA ASN A 108 -25.93 4.60 -4.94
C ASN A 108 -25.78 4.75 -6.48
N GLU A 109 -25.26 5.89 -6.95
CA GLU A 109 -24.99 6.08 -8.37
C GLU A 109 -23.92 5.11 -8.87
N TRP A 110 -22.83 4.91 -8.11
CA TRP A 110 -21.76 3.97 -8.46
C TRP A 110 -22.26 2.53 -8.51
N GLU A 111 -23.08 2.10 -7.55
CA GLU A 111 -23.67 0.77 -7.53
C GLU A 111 -24.62 0.55 -8.74
N ASN A 112 -25.52 1.51 -9.00
CA ASN A 112 -26.50 1.42 -10.09
C ASN A 112 -25.86 1.45 -11.48
N SER A 113 -24.82 2.29 -11.68
CA SER A 113 -24.09 2.40 -12.95
C SER A 113 -23.06 1.28 -13.14
N GLY A 114 -22.69 0.59 -12.05
CA GLY A 114 -21.66 -0.45 -12.03
C GLY A 114 -20.22 0.07 -12.07
N PHE A 115 -19.99 1.37 -12.30
CA PHE A 115 -18.64 1.97 -12.31
C PHE A 115 -18.70 3.45 -11.96
N ARG A 116 -17.53 3.97 -11.51
CA ARG A 116 -17.28 5.41 -11.29
C ARG A 116 -16.07 5.84 -12.11
N PRO A 117 -16.15 6.95 -12.87
CA PRO A 117 -14.98 7.54 -13.53
C PRO A 117 -14.00 8.06 -12.47
N TYR A 118 -12.72 7.85 -12.69
CA TYR A 118 -11.64 8.26 -11.81
C TYR A 118 -10.45 8.72 -12.62
N PHE A 119 -9.98 9.94 -12.40
CA PHE A 119 -8.80 10.43 -13.10
C PHE A 119 -7.53 9.90 -12.43
N HIS A 120 -6.78 9.06 -13.13
CA HIS A 120 -5.55 8.45 -12.64
C HIS A 120 -4.35 9.31 -13.03
N HIS A 121 -3.82 10.08 -12.07
CA HIS A 121 -2.74 11.05 -12.32
C HIS A 121 -1.46 10.39 -12.87
N GLY A 122 -1.02 9.26 -12.34
CA GLY A 122 0.19 8.56 -12.79
C GLY A 122 0.13 8.06 -14.23
N LEU A 123 -1.07 7.79 -14.77
CA LEU A 123 -1.29 7.40 -16.17
C LEU A 123 -1.77 8.55 -17.03
N ASN A 124 -2.07 9.70 -16.45
CA ASN A 124 -2.65 10.89 -17.08
C ASN A 124 -3.88 10.57 -17.94
N LYS A 125 -4.78 9.73 -17.41
CA LYS A 125 -6.00 9.31 -18.10
C LYS A 125 -7.14 9.01 -17.12
N GLU A 126 -8.37 9.07 -17.61
CA GLU A 126 -9.52 8.55 -16.90
C GLU A 126 -9.56 7.02 -16.95
N ILE A 127 -9.83 6.40 -15.81
CA ILE A 127 -10.10 4.98 -15.65
C ILE A 127 -11.50 4.78 -15.10
N LYS A 128 -12.02 3.56 -15.19
CA LYS A 128 -13.31 3.18 -14.59
C LYS A 128 -13.05 2.30 -13.38
N LEU A 129 -13.40 2.78 -12.20
CA LEU A 129 -13.45 1.95 -11.00
C LEU A 129 -14.81 1.24 -10.97
N SER A 130 -14.81 -0.08 -11.15
CA SER A 130 -16.03 -0.88 -11.07
C SER A 130 -16.62 -0.86 -9.66
N TRP A 131 -17.91 -1.14 -9.50
CA TRP A 131 -18.52 -1.30 -8.16
C TRP A 131 -17.80 -2.35 -7.30
N ASN A 132 -17.20 -3.35 -7.94
CA ASN A 132 -16.38 -4.34 -7.24
C ASN A 132 -15.17 -3.73 -6.52
N PHE A 133 -14.74 -2.50 -6.84
CA PHE A 133 -13.73 -1.79 -6.08
C PHE A 133 -14.17 -1.63 -4.61
N ILE A 134 -15.39 -1.11 -4.38
CA ILE A 134 -15.95 -0.96 -3.02
C ILE A 134 -16.25 -2.32 -2.38
N VAL A 135 -16.84 -3.25 -3.15
CA VAL A 135 -17.15 -4.60 -2.64
C VAL A 135 -15.88 -5.33 -2.16
N SER A 136 -14.78 -5.20 -2.91
CA SER A 136 -13.48 -5.77 -2.54
C SER A 136 -12.87 -5.02 -1.34
N ALA A 137 -12.94 -3.69 -1.34
CA ALA A 137 -12.41 -2.85 -0.27
C ALA A 137 -13.07 -3.18 1.09
N ARG A 138 -14.40 -3.32 1.14
CA ARG A 138 -15.14 -3.69 2.36
C ARG A 138 -14.64 -4.99 3.02
N LYS A 139 -14.09 -5.90 2.24
CA LYS A 139 -13.59 -7.19 2.72
C LYS A 139 -12.10 -7.15 3.09
N MET A 140 -11.35 -6.19 2.55
CA MET A 140 -9.88 -6.23 2.57
C MET A 140 -9.22 -4.96 3.09
N SER A 141 -10.00 -4.01 3.65
CA SER A 141 -9.47 -2.75 4.21
C SER A 141 -8.66 -2.93 5.48
N TRP A 142 -8.88 -4.02 6.22
CA TRP A 142 -8.28 -4.27 7.53
C TRP A 142 -7.68 -5.68 7.60
N PRO A 143 -6.57 -5.94 6.88
CA PRO A 143 -5.91 -7.24 6.93
C PRO A 143 -5.24 -7.46 8.29
N GLU A 144 -5.24 -8.70 8.77
CA GLU A 144 -4.34 -9.10 9.84
C GLU A 144 -2.89 -9.09 9.34
N ILE A 145 -1.93 -8.81 10.23
CA ILE A 145 -0.52 -8.74 9.88
C ILE A 145 0.27 -9.73 10.73
N TYR A 146 0.80 -10.76 10.08
CA TYR A 146 1.56 -11.84 10.74
C TYR A 146 3.08 -11.66 10.64
N HIS A 147 3.54 -10.84 9.70
CA HIS A 147 4.96 -10.66 9.43
C HIS A 147 5.51 -9.41 10.14
N PRO A 148 6.79 -9.40 10.51
CA PRO A 148 7.47 -8.19 10.97
C PRO A 148 7.22 -7.04 10.00
N THR A 149 6.60 -5.97 10.49
CA THR A 149 6.18 -4.83 9.69
C THR A 149 6.55 -3.52 10.37
N VAL A 150 7.09 -2.57 9.60
CA VAL A 150 7.26 -1.19 10.03
C VAL A 150 6.46 -0.27 9.12
N ILE A 151 5.63 0.57 9.72
CA ILE A 151 4.85 1.58 9.02
C ILE A 151 5.53 2.94 9.18
N ILE A 152 5.65 3.70 8.08
CA ILE A 152 6.00 5.13 8.10
C ILE A 152 4.73 5.88 7.69
N HIS A 153 4.25 6.80 8.53
CA HIS A 153 3.02 7.54 8.23
C HIS A 153 3.14 9.01 8.64
N GLY A 154 2.70 9.89 7.75
CA GLY A 154 2.68 11.33 7.99
C GLY A 154 1.56 11.74 8.93
N ILE A 155 1.86 12.56 9.95
CA ILE A 155 0.84 13.03 10.91
C ILE A 155 -0.16 14.00 10.29
N SER A 156 0.21 14.63 9.17
CA SER A 156 -0.63 15.56 8.40
C SER A 156 -1.18 14.92 7.13
N ASP A 157 -1.32 13.58 7.10
CA ASP A 157 -1.85 12.86 5.94
C ASP A 157 -3.33 13.21 5.72
N GLU A 158 -3.59 13.91 4.63
CA GLU A 158 -4.90 14.43 4.23
C GLU A 158 -5.74 13.44 3.40
N ILE A 159 -5.15 12.29 3.02
CA ILE A 159 -5.79 11.27 2.18
C ILE A 159 -6.15 10.03 2.99
N VAL A 160 -5.20 9.52 3.77
CA VAL A 160 -5.39 8.38 4.65
C VAL A 160 -5.03 8.80 6.07
N SER A 161 -6.03 8.90 6.94
CA SER A 161 -5.78 9.31 8.33
C SER A 161 -4.75 8.39 9.00
N ILE A 162 -3.75 8.99 9.67
CA ILE A 162 -2.74 8.27 10.45
C ILE A 162 -3.38 7.38 11.54
N GLU A 163 -4.61 7.71 11.98
CA GLU A 163 -5.34 6.90 12.97
C GLU A 163 -5.55 5.46 12.49
N SER A 164 -5.62 5.24 11.19
CA SER A 164 -5.70 3.90 10.62
C SER A 164 -4.45 3.07 10.93
N SER A 165 -3.26 3.68 10.81
CA SER A 165 -1.98 3.03 11.13
C SER A 165 -1.73 2.90 12.63
N ARG A 166 -2.15 3.89 13.43
CA ARG A 166 -2.12 3.82 14.90
C ARG A 166 -2.94 2.62 15.40
N LYS A 167 -4.18 2.51 14.93
CA LYS A 167 -5.08 1.39 15.25
C LYS A 167 -4.44 0.02 14.94
N VAL A 168 -3.81 -0.12 13.77
CA VAL A 168 -3.14 -1.37 13.38
C VAL A 168 -1.92 -1.65 14.26
N ALA A 169 -1.09 -0.65 14.53
CA ALA A 169 0.10 -0.81 15.36
C ALA A 169 -0.24 -1.12 16.85
N GLU A 170 -1.26 -0.48 17.39
CA GLU A 170 -1.72 -0.73 18.77
C GLU A 170 -2.28 -2.14 18.95
N SER A 171 -2.94 -2.68 17.92
CA SER A 171 -3.59 -4.00 17.98
C SER A 171 -2.67 -5.15 17.59
N ASN A 172 -1.44 -4.90 17.13
CA ASN A 172 -0.59 -5.94 16.55
C ASN A 172 0.90 -5.78 16.91
N SER A 173 1.42 -6.71 17.72
CA SER A 173 2.82 -6.70 18.17
C SER A 173 3.87 -6.87 17.06
N ASN A 174 3.48 -7.38 15.88
CA ASN A 174 4.38 -7.48 14.73
C ASN A 174 4.59 -6.13 14.03
N VAL A 175 3.74 -5.14 14.33
CA VAL A 175 3.72 -3.83 13.66
C VAL A 175 4.36 -2.77 14.54
N GLU A 176 5.26 -1.97 13.96
CA GLU A 176 5.82 -0.76 14.56
C GLU A 176 5.48 0.44 13.68
N LEU A 177 5.03 1.54 14.28
CA LEU A 177 4.70 2.78 13.59
C LEU A 177 5.81 3.82 13.81
N ILE A 178 6.25 4.43 12.73
CA ILE A 178 7.08 5.64 12.71
C ILE A 178 6.20 6.78 12.21
N GLU A 179 5.86 7.71 13.10
CA GLU A 179 5.14 8.92 12.76
C GLU A 179 6.12 10.00 12.32
N VAL A 180 5.81 10.71 11.24
CA VAL A 180 6.68 11.73 10.65
C VAL A 180 5.91 13.02 10.35
N GLU A 181 6.58 14.16 10.41
CA GLU A 181 6.04 15.49 10.08
C GLU A 181 5.91 15.65 8.54
N ASP A 182 4.90 14.99 7.94
CA ASP A 182 4.69 14.97 6.50
C ASP A 182 3.21 14.68 6.18
N GLY A 183 2.81 14.83 4.92
CA GLY A 183 1.52 14.43 4.37
C GLY A 183 1.54 13.05 3.72
N HIS A 184 0.51 12.72 2.94
CA HIS A 184 0.35 11.40 2.30
C HIS A 184 1.53 10.97 1.43
N ARG A 185 2.14 11.92 0.74
CA ARG A 185 3.22 11.62 -0.22
C ARG A 185 4.54 11.27 0.44
N LEU A 186 4.75 11.61 1.71
CA LEU A 186 5.98 11.37 2.46
C LEU A 186 7.24 11.89 1.74
N GLY A 187 7.10 13.03 1.03
CA GLY A 187 8.17 13.56 0.17
C GLY A 187 9.43 13.98 0.92
N ASP A 188 9.25 14.58 2.08
CA ASP A 188 10.33 15.06 2.93
C ASP A 188 10.84 13.98 3.90
N SER A 189 10.12 12.86 4.02
CA SER A 189 10.37 11.79 4.98
C SER A 189 10.96 10.52 4.37
N LEU A 190 11.40 10.54 3.10
CA LEU A 190 11.97 9.35 2.45
C LEU A 190 13.24 8.84 3.14
N HIS A 191 13.95 9.69 3.86
CA HIS A 191 15.13 9.32 4.65
C HIS A 191 14.80 8.39 5.84
N PHE A 192 13.52 8.22 6.20
CA PHE A 192 13.09 7.21 7.18
C PHE A 192 13.03 5.79 6.61
N ILE A 193 13.05 5.60 5.28
CA ILE A 193 13.02 4.28 4.66
C ILE A 193 14.15 3.36 5.17
N PRO A 194 15.45 3.76 5.13
CA PRO A 194 16.51 2.91 5.65
C PRO A 194 16.41 2.65 7.16
N ILE A 195 15.82 3.57 7.93
CA ILE A 195 15.57 3.39 9.36
C ILE A 195 14.51 2.30 9.56
N ALA A 196 13.39 2.38 8.84
CA ALA A 196 12.33 1.38 8.90
C ALA A 196 12.82 -0.01 8.46
N VAL A 197 13.63 -0.06 7.39
CA VAL A 197 14.23 -1.31 6.91
C VAL A 197 15.17 -1.90 7.97
N LYS A 198 16.04 -1.10 8.58
CA LYS A 198 16.90 -1.58 9.67
C LYS A 198 16.08 -2.15 10.83
N LYS A 199 15.00 -1.48 11.22
CA LYS A 199 14.10 -1.94 12.29
C LYS A 199 13.43 -3.27 11.94
N VAL A 200 12.86 -3.40 10.74
CA VAL A 200 12.15 -4.62 10.36
C VAL A 200 13.09 -5.81 10.19
N LEU A 201 14.33 -5.58 9.74
CA LEU A 201 15.35 -6.64 9.60
C LEU A 201 15.91 -7.10 10.95
N SER A 202 15.79 -6.29 12.03
CA SER A 202 16.23 -6.66 13.37
C SER A 202 15.16 -7.39 14.19
N LYS A 203 13.96 -7.55 13.68
CA LYS A 203 12.89 -8.34 14.33
C LYS A 203 13.07 -9.81 13.96
N GLU A 204 13.23 -10.65 14.99
CA GLU A 204 13.26 -12.11 14.88
C GLU A 204 11.86 -12.70 14.81
#